data_999e15c71e6f1e619226c4d9abc2eaa7
#
_entry.id   999e15c71e6f1e619226c4d9abc2eaa7
#
_cell.length_a   1.000
_cell.length_b   1.000
_cell.length_c   1.000
_cell.angle_alpha   90.00
_cell.angle_beta   90.00
_cell.angle_gamma   90.00
#
_symmetry.space_group_name_H-M   'P 1'
#
loop_
_entity.id
_entity.type
_entity.pdbx_description
1 polymer ?
#
loop_
_entity_poly.entity_id
_entity_poly.type
_entity_poly.pdbx_seq_one_letter_code
_entity_poly.pdbx_strand_id
1 'polypeptide(L)'
;MGTEEPQPPFFLGIDLGGTQIKAGVVDDRGRKVHAIDPIPTEVPRGPEVGLDNLARAGRLAVEQSGLKWEDIAGVGLGSPGTMDIRAGLLLDPVNLQGWNNLPIRQRLSERLGQSVVFQNDANAAAYGEYWVGAGRDVRSLVMFTLGTGIGCGIIDEGRIVEGRHSHGAECGHIIIQMDGGRTCSCGMTGHLEAYASATALVKRAAEAIEGSPGSVLAEIHAQGKLSSKAIDQAAEAGDALATRLMDETARYLAVGAATLMHTIDPDLILFGGGMIAAGAKFLDAIRSYIPRYAFPIPARETRVEFAGLGEDAGFIGAAGCARIAHRVSFSHPDR
;
A
#
# COMPACT_ATOMS: atom_id res chain seq x y z
N MET A 1 17.02 -25.72 -2.55
CA MET A 1 17.55 -24.53 -1.86
C MET A 1 17.47 -24.83 -0.38
N GLY A 2 18.63 -24.94 0.31
CA GLY A 2 18.64 -25.21 1.75
C GLY A 2 17.95 -24.07 2.49
N THR A 3 17.04 -24.39 3.38
CA THR A 3 16.39 -23.46 4.30
C THR A 3 17.44 -23.04 5.35
N GLU A 4 18.26 -22.03 5.01
CA GLU A 4 19.05 -21.39 6.06
C GLU A 4 18.10 -20.87 7.13
N GLU A 5 18.36 -21.18 8.40
CA GLU A 5 17.58 -20.65 9.51
C GLU A 5 17.64 -19.12 9.55
N PRO A 6 16.54 -18.43 9.97
CA PRO A 6 16.55 -17.00 10.18
C PRO A 6 17.67 -16.57 11.13
N GLN A 7 18.36 -15.47 10.79
CA GLN A 7 19.55 -15.00 11.51
C GLN A 7 19.33 -13.61 12.11
N PRO A 8 19.79 -13.33 13.33
CA PRO A 8 19.72 -11.97 13.90
C PRO A 8 20.55 -10.98 13.07
N PRO A 9 20.25 -9.66 13.17
CA PRO A 9 19.21 -9.06 14.01
C PRO A 9 17.79 -9.29 13.48
N PHE A 10 16.80 -9.33 14.40
CA PHE A 10 15.40 -9.49 14.08
C PHE A 10 14.64 -8.17 14.21
N PHE A 11 13.62 -7.98 13.36
CA PHE A 11 12.82 -6.77 13.31
C PHE A 11 11.33 -7.11 13.35
N LEU A 12 10.59 -6.40 14.19
CA LEU A 12 9.14 -6.49 14.26
C LEU A 12 8.54 -5.43 13.31
N GLY A 13 7.65 -5.85 12.43
CA GLY A 13 6.82 -4.96 11.63
C GLY A 13 5.35 -5.07 12.03
N ILE A 14 4.70 -3.92 12.15
CA ILE A 14 3.26 -3.81 12.43
C ILE A 14 2.63 -2.97 11.32
N ASP A 15 1.57 -3.49 10.73
CA ASP A 15 0.80 -2.83 9.68
C ASP A 15 -0.61 -2.53 10.20
N LEU A 16 -0.90 -1.26 10.39
CA LEU A 16 -2.20 -0.77 10.88
C LEU A 16 -3.15 -0.56 9.72
N GLY A 17 -4.16 -1.39 9.61
CA GLY A 17 -5.29 -1.14 8.71
C GLY A 17 -6.51 -0.58 9.46
N GLY A 18 -7.46 0.00 8.74
CA GLY A 18 -8.71 0.49 9.31
C GLY A 18 -9.59 -0.60 9.96
N THR A 19 -9.42 -1.85 9.54
CA THR A 19 -10.22 -2.99 10.04
C THR A 19 -9.39 -3.96 10.84
N GLN A 20 -8.15 -4.22 10.42
CA GLN A 20 -7.28 -5.26 10.95
C GLN A 20 -5.86 -4.74 11.10
N ILE A 21 -5.15 -5.30 12.06
CA ILE A 21 -3.72 -5.11 12.31
C ILE A 21 -3.02 -6.41 11.92
N LYS A 22 -1.97 -6.29 11.10
CA LYS A 22 -1.05 -7.38 10.76
C LYS A 22 0.28 -7.13 11.45
N ALA A 23 0.92 -8.18 11.94
CA ALA A 23 2.24 -8.06 12.54
C ALA A 23 3.07 -9.32 12.28
N GLY A 24 4.37 -9.13 12.13
CA GLY A 24 5.29 -10.23 11.91
C GLY A 24 6.72 -9.86 12.23
N VAL A 25 7.53 -10.88 12.46
CA VAL A 25 8.97 -10.77 12.70
C VAL A 25 9.72 -11.25 11.46
N VAL A 26 10.72 -10.48 11.06
CA VAL A 26 11.63 -10.80 9.96
C VAL A 26 13.09 -10.73 10.44
N ASP A 27 13.98 -11.43 9.73
CA ASP A 27 15.42 -11.33 9.96
C ASP A 27 16.06 -10.16 9.17
N ASP A 28 17.37 -9.95 9.29
CA ASP A 28 18.09 -8.88 8.60
C ASP A 28 18.10 -9.01 7.07
N ARG A 29 17.73 -10.18 6.54
CA ARG A 29 17.56 -10.42 5.09
C ARG A 29 16.09 -10.29 4.65
N GLY A 30 15.18 -9.92 5.56
CA GLY A 30 13.75 -9.79 5.31
C GLY A 30 13.01 -11.12 5.19
N ARG A 31 13.64 -12.24 5.58
CA ARG A 31 12.95 -13.53 5.62
C ARG A 31 11.98 -13.53 6.79
N LYS A 32 10.74 -13.92 6.50
CA LYS A 32 9.69 -14.02 7.51
C LYS A 32 10.02 -15.14 8.50
N VAL A 33 10.20 -14.78 9.77
CA VAL A 33 10.34 -15.72 10.88
C VAL A 33 8.95 -16.23 11.28
N HIS A 34 8.04 -15.28 11.54
CA HIS A 34 6.66 -15.55 11.89
C HIS A 34 5.77 -14.35 11.54
N ALA A 35 4.50 -14.62 11.28
CA ALA A 35 3.45 -13.60 11.21
C ALA A 35 2.20 -14.14 11.90
N ILE A 36 1.50 -13.30 12.65
CA ILE A 36 0.25 -13.66 13.32
C ILE A 36 -0.93 -13.59 12.35
N ASP A 37 -2.01 -14.28 12.67
CA ASP A 37 -3.30 -14.01 12.06
C ASP A 37 -3.71 -12.56 12.37
N PRO A 38 -4.29 -11.84 11.39
CA PRO A 38 -4.69 -10.45 11.59
C PRO A 38 -5.67 -10.30 12.76
N ILE A 39 -5.45 -9.31 13.60
CA ILE A 39 -6.37 -9.00 14.71
C ILE A 39 -7.17 -7.72 14.41
N PRO A 40 -8.42 -7.59 14.94
CA PRO A 40 -9.24 -6.40 14.71
C PRO A 40 -8.59 -5.14 15.25
N THR A 41 -8.64 -4.03 14.47
CA THR A 41 -8.23 -2.70 14.92
C THR A 41 -9.21 -2.12 15.93
N GLU A 42 -10.51 -2.42 15.78
CA GLU A 42 -11.61 -1.94 16.62
C GLU A 42 -11.72 -0.41 16.65
N VAL A 43 -11.55 0.24 15.50
CA VAL A 43 -11.58 1.72 15.35
C VAL A 43 -12.77 2.39 16.06
N PRO A 44 -14.02 1.87 16.02
CA PRO A 44 -15.15 2.49 16.73
C PRO A 44 -15.01 2.56 18.25
N ARG A 45 -14.10 1.78 18.84
CA ARG A 45 -13.83 1.80 20.29
C ARG A 45 -12.79 2.85 20.69
N GLY A 46 -12.30 3.60 19.73
CA GLY A 46 -11.36 4.71 19.93
C GLY A 46 -9.88 4.33 19.90
N PRO A 47 -9.00 5.35 19.89
CA PRO A 47 -7.57 5.16 19.67
C PRO A 47 -6.86 4.37 20.78
N GLU A 48 -7.32 4.45 22.03
CA GLU A 48 -6.69 3.71 23.13
C GLU A 48 -6.79 2.20 22.90
N VAL A 49 -7.98 1.71 22.55
CA VAL A 49 -8.21 0.29 22.26
C VAL A 49 -7.38 -0.15 21.06
N GLY A 50 -7.33 0.66 20.01
CA GLY A 50 -6.52 0.35 18.83
C GLY A 50 -5.02 0.32 19.15
N LEU A 51 -4.51 1.24 19.96
CA LEU A 51 -3.11 1.25 20.42
C LEU A 51 -2.79 0.03 21.28
N ASP A 52 -3.71 -0.41 22.13
CA ASP A 52 -3.55 -1.63 22.93
C ASP A 52 -3.55 -2.87 22.02
N ASN A 53 -4.39 -2.88 20.97
CA ASN A 53 -4.41 -3.95 19.97
C ASN A 53 -3.11 -3.96 19.12
N LEU A 54 -2.54 -2.80 18.75
CA LEU A 54 -1.23 -2.71 18.08
C LEU A 54 -0.11 -3.31 18.96
N ALA A 55 -0.06 -2.91 20.23
CA ALA A 55 0.93 -3.45 21.16
C ALA A 55 0.75 -4.96 21.38
N ARG A 56 -0.50 -5.42 21.48
CA ARG A 56 -0.82 -6.86 21.58
C ARG A 56 -0.37 -7.61 20.34
N ALA A 57 -0.66 -7.09 19.13
CA ALA A 57 -0.24 -7.70 17.86
C ALA A 57 1.29 -7.89 17.81
N GLY A 58 2.04 -6.83 18.15
CA GLY A 58 3.50 -6.90 18.19
C GLY A 58 4.03 -7.92 19.18
N ARG A 59 3.49 -7.97 20.41
CA ARG A 59 3.89 -8.96 21.42
C ARG A 59 3.58 -10.39 21.00
N LEU A 60 2.39 -10.64 20.46
CA LEU A 60 2.00 -11.96 19.95
C LEU A 60 2.92 -12.43 18.81
N ALA A 61 3.29 -11.53 17.88
CA ALA A 61 4.17 -11.87 16.78
C ALA A 61 5.56 -12.31 17.29
N VAL A 62 6.09 -11.66 18.31
CA VAL A 62 7.36 -12.05 18.93
C VAL A 62 7.23 -13.34 19.72
N GLU A 63 6.20 -13.47 20.57
CA GLU A 63 5.96 -14.69 21.36
C GLU A 63 5.81 -15.92 20.47
N GLN A 64 4.96 -15.85 19.45
CA GLN A 64 4.71 -16.98 18.55
C GLN A 64 5.89 -17.30 17.62
N SER A 65 6.82 -16.36 17.42
CA SER A 65 8.06 -16.63 16.69
C SER A 65 9.06 -17.47 17.48
N GLY A 66 8.84 -17.67 18.78
CA GLY A 66 9.78 -18.35 19.69
C GLY A 66 10.95 -17.46 20.13
N LEU A 67 10.99 -16.20 19.72
CA LEU A 67 12.01 -15.21 20.13
C LEU A 67 11.58 -14.52 21.45
N LYS A 68 12.56 -13.93 22.11
CA LYS A 68 12.32 -13.04 23.24
C LYS A 68 12.21 -11.60 22.76
N TRP A 69 11.60 -10.73 23.57
CA TRP A 69 11.48 -9.32 23.25
C TRP A 69 12.85 -8.62 23.08
N GLU A 70 13.85 -9.06 23.84
CA GLU A 70 15.22 -8.56 23.81
C GLU A 70 15.96 -8.92 22.52
N ASP A 71 15.48 -9.91 21.77
CA ASP A 71 16.05 -10.32 20.47
C ASP A 71 15.62 -9.37 19.34
N ILE A 72 14.61 -8.52 19.60
CA ILE A 72 14.07 -7.59 18.59
C ILE A 72 14.91 -6.31 18.55
N ALA A 73 15.66 -6.15 17.49
CA ALA A 73 16.55 -5.01 17.26
C ALA A 73 15.83 -3.70 16.90
N GLY A 74 14.60 -3.78 16.43
CA GLY A 74 13.80 -2.59 16.10
C GLY A 74 12.35 -2.93 15.77
N VAL A 75 11.47 -1.94 15.97
CA VAL A 75 10.03 -2.03 15.71
C VAL A 75 9.62 -0.98 14.70
N GLY A 76 8.92 -1.39 13.64
CA GLY A 76 8.34 -0.50 12.64
C GLY A 76 6.81 -0.55 12.65
N LEU A 77 6.18 0.60 12.43
CA LEU A 77 4.74 0.77 12.28
C LEU A 77 4.44 1.41 10.93
N GLY A 78 3.68 0.73 10.08
CA GLY A 78 3.00 1.30 8.92
C GLY A 78 1.58 1.70 9.28
N SER A 79 1.12 2.86 8.83
CA SER A 79 -0.23 3.38 9.12
C SER A 79 -0.81 4.10 7.90
N PRO A 80 -2.13 3.99 7.66
CA PRO A 80 -2.81 4.80 6.66
C PRO A 80 -3.06 6.23 7.16
N GLY A 81 -3.37 7.12 6.23
CA GLY A 81 -3.83 8.48 6.48
C GLY A 81 -2.73 9.53 6.40
N THR A 82 -3.16 10.79 6.50
CA THR A 82 -2.24 11.93 6.53
C THR A 82 -1.47 11.98 7.85
N MET A 83 -0.20 12.30 7.80
CA MET A 83 0.68 12.19 8.95
C MET A 83 1.84 13.20 8.92
N ASP A 84 2.43 13.43 10.08
CA ASP A 84 3.77 13.99 10.22
C ASP A 84 4.70 12.87 10.71
N ILE A 85 5.45 12.26 9.77
CA ILE A 85 6.35 11.14 10.06
C ILE A 85 7.44 11.57 11.05
N ARG A 86 7.96 12.79 10.92
CA ARG A 86 9.04 13.31 11.78
C ARG A 86 8.57 13.53 13.21
N ALA A 87 7.38 14.10 13.38
CA ALA A 87 6.77 14.28 14.69
C ALA A 87 6.17 12.97 15.24
N GLY A 88 5.87 11.99 14.39
CA GLY A 88 5.23 10.72 14.77
C GLY A 88 3.74 10.86 15.03
N LEU A 89 3.08 11.77 14.29
CA LEU A 89 1.67 12.13 14.45
C LEU A 89 0.83 11.59 13.30
N LEU A 90 -0.29 10.97 13.60
CA LEU A 90 -1.42 10.87 12.68
C LEU A 90 -2.20 12.19 12.73
N LEU A 91 -2.41 12.82 11.57
CA LEU A 91 -3.08 14.12 11.49
C LEU A 91 -4.59 13.97 11.29
N ASP A 92 -4.99 13.42 10.16
CA ASP A 92 -6.40 13.23 9.82
C ASP A 92 -6.59 11.93 8.99
N PRO A 93 -6.57 10.77 9.64
CA PRO A 93 -6.68 9.49 8.94
C PRO A 93 -8.14 9.15 8.64
N VAL A 94 -8.55 9.25 7.37
CA VAL A 94 -9.93 8.98 6.91
C VAL A 94 -10.46 7.62 7.37
N ASN A 95 -9.60 6.60 7.40
CA ASN A 95 -9.96 5.22 7.75
C ASN A 95 -9.88 4.91 9.25
N LEU A 96 -9.45 5.87 10.09
CA LEU A 96 -9.27 5.73 11.53
C LEU A 96 -10.02 6.87 12.24
N GLN A 97 -11.34 6.82 12.21
CA GLN A 97 -12.17 7.86 12.80
C GLN A 97 -11.87 8.07 14.28
N GLY A 98 -11.69 9.34 14.68
CA GLY A 98 -11.35 9.71 16.06
C GLY A 98 -9.86 9.61 16.41
N TRP A 99 -8.98 9.29 15.46
CA TRP A 99 -7.53 9.23 15.67
C TRP A 99 -6.79 10.51 15.23
N ASN A 100 -7.50 11.63 15.14
CA ASN A 100 -6.96 12.90 14.71
C ASN A 100 -5.93 13.46 15.68
N ASN A 101 -4.82 13.96 15.16
CA ASN A 101 -3.70 14.53 15.91
C ASN A 101 -3.14 13.58 16.99
N LEU A 102 -3.13 12.28 16.71
CA LEU A 102 -2.67 11.25 17.63
C LEU A 102 -1.15 11.09 17.57
N PRO A 103 -0.39 11.25 18.67
CA PRO A 103 1.05 10.97 18.72
C PRO A 103 1.31 9.46 18.76
N ILE A 104 0.94 8.78 17.67
CA ILE A 104 0.87 7.31 17.57
C ILE A 104 2.23 6.66 17.84
N ARG A 105 3.33 7.23 17.30
CA ARG A 105 4.68 6.70 17.50
C ARG A 105 5.05 6.69 18.99
N GLN A 106 4.87 7.81 19.68
CA GLN A 106 5.18 7.93 21.11
C GLN A 106 4.32 6.95 21.91
N ARG A 107 3.03 6.96 21.71
CA ARG A 107 2.07 6.17 22.50
C ARG A 107 2.24 4.67 22.30
N LEU A 108 2.61 4.22 21.10
CA LEU A 108 2.93 2.82 20.86
C LEU A 108 4.29 2.46 21.46
N SER A 109 5.30 3.35 21.37
CA SER A 109 6.61 3.14 22.00
C SER A 109 6.50 2.95 23.51
N GLU A 110 5.67 3.77 24.17
CA GLU A 110 5.40 3.65 25.62
C GLU A 110 4.80 2.28 25.98
N ARG A 111 3.85 1.79 25.19
CA ARG A 111 3.20 0.49 25.41
C ARG A 111 4.14 -0.70 25.18
N LEU A 112 5.00 -0.59 24.19
CA LEU A 112 5.95 -1.65 23.86
C LEU A 112 7.21 -1.61 24.72
N GLY A 113 7.54 -0.46 25.30
CA GLY A 113 8.82 -0.23 26.03
C GLY A 113 10.02 -0.17 25.08
N GLN A 114 9.80 0.12 23.80
CA GLN A 114 10.84 0.19 22.77
C GLN A 114 10.48 1.25 21.73
N SER A 115 11.49 1.94 21.18
CA SER A 115 11.29 2.93 20.11
C SER A 115 10.66 2.32 18.86
N VAL A 116 9.66 3.01 18.34
CA VAL A 116 8.95 2.62 17.11
C VAL A 116 9.33 3.56 15.97
N VAL A 117 9.69 3.01 14.82
CA VAL A 117 9.83 3.75 13.55
C VAL A 117 8.46 3.82 12.90
N PHE A 118 8.01 5.04 12.59
CA PHE A 118 6.69 5.29 12.04
C PHE A 118 6.77 5.66 10.57
N GLN A 119 5.93 5.04 9.74
CA GLN A 119 5.89 5.24 8.30
C GLN A 119 4.46 5.16 7.76
N ASN A 120 4.21 5.77 6.60
CA ASN A 120 3.00 5.54 5.83
C ASN A 120 2.93 4.09 5.32
N ASP A 121 1.72 3.51 5.27
CA ASP A 121 1.48 2.11 4.88
C ASP A 121 1.92 1.80 3.44
N ALA A 122 1.61 2.67 2.48
CA ALA A 122 2.02 2.48 1.08
C ALA A 122 3.53 2.63 0.90
N ASN A 123 4.17 3.58 1.60
CA ASN A 123 5.63 3.71 1.64
C ASN A 123 6.29 2.47 2.24
N ALA A 124 5.74 1.96 3.36
CA ALA A 124 6.22 0.74 3.98
C ALA A 124 6.09 -0.45 3.02
N ALA A 125 4.92 -0.65 2.40
CA ALA A 125 4.72 -1.73 1.44
C ALA A 125 5.68 -1.63 0.24
N ALA A 126 5.87 -0.42 -0.31
CA ALA A 126 6.82 -0.18 -1.39
C ALA A 126 8.27 -0.52 -0.97
N TYR A 127 8.64 -0.16 0.26
CA TYR A 127 9.97 -0.53 0.78
C TYR A 127 10.11 -2.05 0.98
N GLY A 128 9.07 -2.74 1.41
CA GLY A 128 9.05 -4.20 1.51
C GLY A 128 9.33 -4.86 0.16
N GLU A 129 8.64 -4.41 -0.88
CA GLU A 129 8.84 -4.89 -2.25
C GLU A 129 10.25 -4.57 -2.79
N TYR A 130 10.77 -3.39 -2.49
CA TYR A 130 12.14 -3.00 -2.82
C TYR A 130 13.18 -3.88 -2.11
N TRP A 131 12.98 -4.16 -0.84
CA TRP A 131 13.94 -4.87 -0.02
C TRP A 131 14.01 -6.36 -0.36
N VAL A 132 12.86 -7.05 -0.43
CA VAL A 132 12.80 -8.51 -0.55
C VAL A 132 11.76 -9.03 -1.53
N GLY A 133 10.95 -8.16 -2.12
CA GLY A 133 9.89 -8.51 -3.07
C GLY A 133 10.32 -8.42 -4.53
N ALA A 134 9.40 -7.97 -5.36
CA ALA A 134 9.57 -7.84 -6.80
C ALA A 134 10.62 -6.77 -7.20
N GLY A 135 10.91 -5.82 -6.31
CA GLY A 135 11.86 -4.73 -6.54
C GLY A 135 13.28 -4.95 -6.01
N ARG A 136 13.64 -6.16 -5.57
CA ARG A 136 14.94 -6.43 -4.92
C ARG A 136 16.17 -6.27 -5.83
N ASP A 137 15.99 -6.18 -7.13
CA ASP A 137 17.04 -6.13 -8.16
C ASP A 137 17.12 -4.77 -8.89
N VAL A 138 16.36 -3.76 -8.43
CA VAL A 138 16.32 -2.42 -9.01
C VAL A 138 16.88 -1.37 -8.07
N ARG A 139 17.22 -0.19 -8.60
CA ARG A 139 17.69 0.96 -7.80
C ARG A 139 16.54 1.89 -7.42
N SER A 140 15.52 1.96 -8.26
CA SER A 140 14.35 2.81 -8.06
C SER A 140 13.06 2.08 -8.41
N LEU A 141 12.01 2.32 -7.63
CA LEU A 141 10.68 1.82 -7.93
C LEU A 141 9.57 2.80 -7.49
N VAL A 142 8.46 2.70 -8.18
CA VAL A 142 7.18 3.30 -7.79
C VAL A 142 6.19 2.17 -7.58
N MET A 143 5.52 2.14 -6.44
CA MET A 143 4.47 1.16 -6.16
C MET A 143 3.13 1.85 -5.93
N PHE A 144 2.13 1.48 -6.72
CA PHE A 144 0.73 1.83 -6.48
C PHE A 144 0.04 0.73 -5.68
N THR A 145 -0.62 1.07 -4.58
CA THR A 145 -1.47 0.15 -3.81
C THR A 145 -2.93 0.38 -4.16
N LEU A 146 -3.54 -0.58 -4.87
CA LEU A 146 -4.88 -0.50 -5.44
C LEU A 146 -5.91 -1.15 -4.49
N GLY A 147 -6.61 -0.32 -3.74
CA GLY A 147 -7.61 -0.73 -2.74
C GLY A 147 -8.83 0.19 -2.74
N THR A 148 -9.38 0.47 -1.56
CA THR A 148 -10.46 1.47 -1.36
C THR A 148 -10.11 2.81 -2.00
N GLY A 149 -8.84 3.24 -1.84
CA GLY A 149 -8.20 4.35 -2.53
C GLY A 149 -7.01 3.86 -3.36
N ILE A 150 -6.16 4.80 -3.77
CA ILE A 150 -4.86 4.54 -4.40
C ILE A 150 -3.77 5.16 -3.55
N GLY A 151 -3.06 4.33 -2.79
CA GLY A 151 -1.81 4.72 -2.16
C GLY A 151 -0.63 4.58 -3.13
N CYS A 152 0.48 5.23 -2.81
CA CYS A 152 1.71 5.10 -3.58
C CYS A 152 2.92 5.21 -2.65
N GLY A 153 3.97 4.49 -2.97
CA GLY A 153 5.29 4.64 -2.39
C GLY A 153 6.34 4.74 -3.47
N ILE A 154 7.32 5.61 -3.27
CA ILE A 154 8.45 5.81 -4.20
C ILE A 154 9.73 5.52 -3.45
N ILE A 155 10.54 4.63 -4.02
CA ILE A 155 11.90 4.35 -3.56
C ILE A 155 12.87 4.80 -4.64
N ASP A 156 13.80 5.66 -4.26
CA ASP A 156 14.87 6.13 -5.14
C ASP A 156 16.22 5.93 -4.45
N GLU A 157 17.13 5.21 -5.13
CA GLU A 157 18.45 4.82 -4.58
C GLU A 157 18.35 4.23 -3.17
N GLY A 158 17.35 3.39 -2.92
CA GLY A 158 17.10 2.76 -1.63
C GLY A 158 16.49 3.65 -0.55
N ARG A 159 16.08 4.88 -0.89
CA ARG A 159 15.48 5.84 0.03
C ARG A 159 14.01 6.02 -0.26
N ILE A 160 13.20 6.03 0.77
CA ILE A 160 11.77 6.36 0.67
C ILE A 160 11.63 7.87 0.41
N VAL A 161 10.84 8.24 -0.60
CA VAL A 161 10.52 9.64 -0.91
C VAL A 161 9.36 10.10 -0.04
N GLU A 162 9.65 10.52 1.19
CA GLU A 162 8.64 11.00 2.15
C GLU A 162 8.20 12.45 1.87
N GLY A 163 9.03 13.23 1.19
CA GLY A 163 8.85 14.66 1.03
C GLY A 163 9.12 15.48 2.30
N ARG A 164 9.10 16.80 2.16
CA ARG A 164 9.38 17.72 3.27
C ARG A 164 8.33 17.68 4.37
N HIS A 165 7.07 17.46 3.99
CA HIS A 165 5.89 17.53 4.86
C HIS A 165 5.21 16.15 5.03
N SER A 166 5.93 15.05 4.79
CA SER A 166 5.40 13.68 4.85
C SER A 166 4.24 13.41 3.87
N HIS A 167 4.16 14.17 2.79
CA HIS A 167 3.16 14.03 1.71
C HIS A 167 3.84 13.75 0.36
N GLY A 168 5.05 13.22 0.37
CA GLY A 168 5.69 12.67 -0.83
C GLY A 168 4.96 11.41 -1.29
N ALA A 169 5.03 11.13 -2.59
CA ALA A 169 4.44 9.94 -3.18
C ALA A 169 2.90 9.83 -3.10
N GLU A 170 2.16 10.92 -2.90
CA GLU A 170 0.68 10.92 -2.95
C GLU A 170 0.15 10.83 -4.40
N CYS A 171 0.63 9.81 -5.16
CA CYS A 171 0.37 9.70 -6.60
C CYS A 171 -1.06 9.29 -6.96
N GLY A 172 -1.84 8.78 -6.01
CA GLY A 172 -3.29 8.61 -6.18
C GLY A 172 -4.01 9.94 -6.40
N HIS A 173 -3.39 11.06 -5.96
CA HIS A 173 -3.94 12.42 -6.09
C HIS A 173 -3.35 13.23 -7.25
N ILE A 174 -2.59 12.62 -8.18
CA ILE A 174 -2.24 13.30 -9.42
C ILE A 174 -3.50 13.60 -10.24
N ILE A 175 -3.54 14.79 -10.83
CA ILE A 175 -4.69 15.23 -11.63
C ILE A 175 -4.59 14.61 -13.03
N ILE A 176 -5.53 13.74 -13.39
CA ILE A 176 -5.64 13.15 -14.73
C ILE A 176 -6.77 13.75 -15.55
N GLN A 177 -7.66 14.52 -14.91
CA GLN A 177 -8.75 15.24 -15.55
C GLN A 177 -8.86 16.65 -14.94
N MET A 178 -8.43 17.66 -15.66
CA MET A 178 -8.34 19.03 -15.16
C MET A 178 -9.73 19.67 -14.99
N ASP A 179 -10.57 19.58 -16.03
CA ASP A 179 -11.89 20.20 -16.05
C ASP A 179 -13.00 19.14 -16.03
N GLY A 180 -14.06 19.38 -15.27
CA GLY A 180 -15.21 18.44 -15.16
C GLY A 180 -14.84 17.09 -14.55
N GLY A 181 -13.75 17.01 -13.79
CA GLY A 181 -13.26 15.78 -13.20
C GLY A 181 -14.15 15.26 -12.07
N ARG A 182 -14.05 13.94 -11.81
CA ARG A 182 -14.76 13.26 -10.71
C ARG A 182 -14.24 13.76 -9.36
N THR A 183 -15.14 13.87 -8.37
CA THR A 183 -14.75 14.20 -6.99
C THR A 183 -14.03 13.02 -6.35
N CYS A 184 -12.84 13.26 -5.83
CA CYS A 184 -12.02 12.34 -5.08
C CYS A 184 -12.46 12.26 -3.61
N SER A 185 -12.07 11.22 -2.90
CA SER A 185 -12.30 11.05 -1.46
C SER A 185 -11.73 12.19 -0.60
N CYS A 186 -10.65 12.84 -1.08
CA CYS A 186 -10.03 14.01 -0.44
C CYS A 186 -10.81 15.34 -0.64
N GLY A 187 -11.94 15.33 -1.36
CA GLY A 187 -12.77 16.51 -1.66
C GLY A 187 -12.38 17.30 -2.90
N MET A 188 -11.18 17.10 -3.46
CA MET A 188 -10.76 17.71 -4.72
C MET A 188 -11.23 16.93 -5.94
N THR A 189 -11.06 17.46 -7.15
CA THR A 189 -11.56 16.85 -8.38
C THR A 189 -10.43 16.42 -9.32
N GLY A 190 -10.71 15.42 -10.16
CA GLY A 190 -9.82 15.02 -11.25
C GLY A 190 -8.68 14.10 -10.90
N HIS A 191 -8.57 13.65 -9.66
CA HIS A 191 -7.50 12.78 -9.17
C HIS A 191 -7.61 11.35 -9.71
N LEU A 192 -6.48 10.70 -9.97
CA LEU A 192 -6.38 9.32 -10.45
C LEU A 192 -7.23 8.35 -9.61
N GLU A 193 -7.21 8.49 -8.29
CA GLU A 193 -7.98 7.66 -7.36
C GLU A 193 -9.48 7.66 -7.67
N ALA A 194 -10.05 8.81 -8.05
CA ALA A 194 -11.47 8.95 -8.37
C ALA A 194 -11.90 8.21 -9.65
N TYR A 195 -10.94 7.66 -10.39
CA TYR A 195 -11.16 6.92 -11.64
C TYR A 195 -10.73 5.46 -11.55
N ALA A 196 -9.66 5.15 -10.82
CA ALA A 196 -8.98 3.86 -10.90
C ALA A 196 -8.90 3.08 -9.58
N SER A 197 -9.38 3.61 -8.45
CA SER A 197 -9.49 2.82 -7.21
C SER A 197 -10.64 1.80 -7.30
N ALA A 198 -10.62 0.79 -6.42
CA ALA A 198 -11.71 -0.18 -6.32
C ALA A 198 -13.06 0.49 -6.05
N THR A 199 -13.09 1.50 -5.16
CA THR A 199 -14.29 2.28 -4.88
C THR A 199 -14.76 3.08 -6.11
N ALA A 200 -13.82 3.68 -6.84
CA ALA A 200 -14.14 4.42 -8.06
C ALA A 200 -14.69 3.51 -9.17
N LEU A 201 -14.12 2.32 -9.34
CA LEU A 201 -14.60 1.31 -10.28
C LEU A 201 -16.06 0.92 -9.97
N VAL A 202 -16.38 0.66 -8.69
CA VAL A 202 -17.75 0.34 -8.25
C VAL A 202 -18.71 1.50 -8.52
N LYS A 203 -18.32 2.75 -8.21
CA LYS A 203 -19.14 3.93 -8.50
C LYS A 203 -19.42 4.10 -10.00
N ARG A 204 -18.38 3.97 -10.83
CA ARG A 204 -18.52 4.04 -12.29
C ARG A 204 -19.43 2.93 -12.85
N ALA A 205 -19.33 1.74 -12.28
CA ALA A 205 -20.21 0.63 -12.65
C ALA A 205 -21.67 0.94 -12.31
N ALA A 206 -21.95 1.39 -11.08
CA ALA A 206 -23.31 1.76 -10.66
C ALA A 206 -23.94 2.85 -11.56
N GLU A 207 -23.16 3.86 -11.95
CA GLU A 207 -23.60 4.92 -12.87
C GLU A 207 -23.88 4.41 -14.30
N ALA A 208 -23.07 3.44 -14.77
CA ALA A 208 -23.17 2.95 -16.16
C ALA A 208 -24.23 1.88 -16.37
N ILE A 209 -24.75 1.27 -15.32
CA ILE A 209 -25.76 0.19 -15.37
C ILE A 209 -27.04 0.67 -16.07
N GLU A 210 -27.50 1.90 -15.82
CA GLU A 210 -28.72 2.45 -16.43
C GLU A 210 -28.68 2.44 -17.98
N GLY A 211 -27.50 2.73 -18.54
CA GLY A 211 -27.23 2.70 -19.97
C GLY A 211 -26.91 1.30 -20.54
N SER A 212 -26.92 0.26 -19.72
CA SER A 212 -26.50 -1.09 -20.09
C SER A 212 -27.40 -2.17 -19.48
N PRO A 213 -28.71 -2.19 -19.81
CA PRO A 213 -29.69 -3.06 -19.13
C PRO A 213 -29.46 -4.56 -19.36
N GLY A 214 -28.64 -4.94 -20.33
CA GLY A 214 -28.29 -6.34 -20.60
C GLY A 214 -27.04 -6.83 -19.83
N SER A 215 -26.41 -5.96 -19.03
CA SER A 215 -25.23 -6.33 -18.21
C SER A 215 -25.68 -7.10 -16.97
N VAL A 216 -24.95 -8.17 -16.65
CA VAL A 216 -25.11 -8.92 -15.40
C VAL A 216 -24.83 -8.04 -14.15
N LEU A 217 -24.10 -6.95 -14.32
CA LEU A 217 -23.82 -6.01 -13.23
C LEU A 217 -25.09 -5.36 -12.68
N ALA A 218 -26.14 -5.20 -13.48
CA ALA A 218 -27.44 -4.68 -13.02
C ALA A 218 -28.07 -5.58 -11.96
N GLU A 219 -28.04 -6.89 -12.18
CA GLU A 219 -28.57 -7.88 -11.24
C GLU A 219 -27.72 -7.94 -9.97
N ILE A 220 -26.39 -7.97 -10.12
CA ILE A 220 -25.42 -7.96 -8.99
C ILE A 220 -25.61 -6.69 -8.13
N HIS A 221 -25.84 -5.54 -8.78
CA HIS A 221 -26.07 -4.27 -8.08
C HIS A 221 -27.38 -4.29 -7.30
N ALA A 222 -28.48 -4.77 -7.91
CA ALA A 222 -29.78 -4.90 -7.26
C ALA A 222 -29.75 -5.81 -6.01
N GLN A 223 -28.83 -6.79 -5.98
CA GLN A 223 -28.60 -7.66 -4.84
C GLN A 223 -27.68 -7.03 -3.76
N GLY A 224 -27.18 -5.79 -3.95
CA GLY A 224 -26.23 -5.13 -3.04
C GLY A 224 -24.84 -5.77 -3.00
N LYS A 225 -24.46 -6.55 -4.03
CA LYS A 225 -23.19 -7.32 -4.09
C LYS A 225 -22.16 -6.71 -5.03
N LEU A 226 -22.41 -5.51 -5.59
CA LEU A 226 -21.47 -4.87 -6.52
C LEU A 226 -20.15 -4.56 -5.82
N SER A 227 -19.06 -5.08 -6.36
CA SER A 227 -17.71 -4.90 -5.85
C SER A 227 -16.71 -4.95 -7.01
N SER A 228 -15.49 -4.45 -6.82
CA SER A 228 -14.43 -4.54 -7.83
C SER A 228 -14.18 -5.99 -8.28
N LYS A 229 -14.20 -6.93 -7.33
CA LYS A 229 -14.08 -8.37 -7.63
C LYS A 229 -15.25 -8.90 -8.47
N ALA A 230 -16.49 -8.49 -8.17
CA ALA A 230 -17.64 -8.92 -8.95
C ALA A 230 -17.62 -8.36 -10.38
N ILE A 231 -17.14 -7.11 -10.55
CA ILE A 231 -16.95 -6.48 -11.86
C ILE A 231 -15.90 -7.23 -12.68
N ASP A 232 -14.77 -7.56 -12.07
CA ASP A 232 -13.71 -8.33 -12.70
C ASP A 232 -14.19 -9.72 -13.14
N GLN A 233 -14.87 -10.46 -12.28
CA GLN A 233 -15.47 -11.76 -12.59
C GLN A 233 -16.49 -11.67 -13.74
N ALA A 234 -17.31 -10.62 -13.77
CA ALA A 234 -18.23 -10.39 -14.88
C ALA A 234 -17.48 -10.08 -16.19
N ALA A 235 -16.38 -9.33 -16.13
CA ALA A 235 -15.54 -9.07 -17.29
C ALA A 235 -14.90 -10.36 -17.84
N GLU A 236 -14.40 -11.22 -16.95
CA GLU A 236 -13.87 -12.54 -17.32
C GLU A 236 -14.95 -13.44 -17.97
N ALA A 237 -16.19 -13.33 -17.51
CA ALA A 237 -17.35 -14.03 -18.07
C ALA A 237 -17.85 -13.42 -19.40
N GLY A 238 -17.25 -12.31 -19.86
CA GLY A 238 -17.56 -11.67 -21.15
C GLY A 238 -18.65 -10.60 -21.10
N ASP A 239 -19.02 -10.10 -19.91
CA ASP A 239 -19.92 -8.95 -19.80
C ASP A 239 -19.29 -7.70 -20.42
N ALA A 240 -19.97 -7.10 -21.40
CA ALA A 240 -19.43 -6.00 -22.19
C ALA A 240 -19.21 -4.72 -21.35
N LEU A 241 -20.11 -4.42 -20.40
CA LEU A 241 -19.97 -3.26 -19.51
C LEU A 241 -18.80 -3.46 -18.58
N ALA A 242 -18.71 -4.61 -17.93
CA ALA A 242 -17.63 -4.94 -17.01
C ALA A 242 -16.26 -4.91 -17.72
N THR A 243 -16.16 -5.51 -18.93
CA THR A 243 -14.94 -5.49 -19.75
C THR A 243 -14.52 -4.06 -20.07
N ARG A 244 -15.44 -3.18 -20.48
CA ARG A 244 -15.16 -1.77 -20.75
C ARG A 244 -14.67 -1.04 -19.50
N LEU A 245 -15.30 -1.25 -18.34
CA LEU A 245 -14.92 -0.60 -17.08
C LEU A 245 -13.52 -1.02 -16.61
N MET A 246 -13.17 -2.31 -16.77
CA MET A 246 -11.83 -2.81 -16.45
C MET A 246 -10.79 -2.23 -17.41
N ASP A 247 -11.08 -2.16 -18.71
CA ASP A 247 -10.19 -1.56 -19.72
C ASP A 247 -9.95 -0.06 -19.47
N GLU A 248 -11.00 0.70 -19.17
CA GLU A 248 -10.90 2.11 -18.78
C GLU A 248 -10.05 2.28 -17.51
N THR A 249 -10.20 1.40 -16.52
CA THR A 249 -9.42 1.41 -15.29
C THR A 249 -7.93 1.17 -15.59
N ALA A 250 -7.61 0.18 -16.43
CA ALA A 250 -6.25 -0.08 -16.88
C ALA A 250 -5.64 1.14 -17.59
N ARG A 251 -6.43 1.83 -18.42
CA ARG A 251 -6.01 3.05 -19.11
C ARG A 251 -5.69 4.19 -18.13
N TYR A 252 -6.51 4.41 -17.09
CA TYR A 252 -6.23 5.43 -16.08
C TYR A 252 -4.96 5.12 -15.29
N LEU A 253 -4.75 3.85 -14.93
CA LEU A 253 -3.52 3.42 -14.26
C LEU A 253 -2.29 3.61 -15.15
N ALA A 254 -2.40 3.35 -16.44
CA ALA A 254 -1.33 3.62 -17.41
C ALA A 254 -0.98 5.11 -17.52
N VAL A 255 -1.97 6.03 -17.42
CA VAL A 255 -1.71 7.48 -17.34
C VAL A 255 -0.93 7.82 -16.06
N GLY A 256 -1.32 7.25 -14.92
CA GLY A 256 -0.58 7.40 -13.67
C GLY A 256 0.85 6.90 -13.78
N ALA A 257 1.04 5.69 -14.31
CA ALA A 257 2.36 5.11 -14.55
C ALA A 257 3.23 6.00 -15.47
N ALA A 258 2.70 6.43 -16.61
CA ALA A 258 3.41 7.31 -17.54
C ALA A 258 3.80 8.65 -16.91
N THR A 259 2.95 9.23 -16.06
CA THR A 259 3.26 10.45 -15.31
C THR A 259 4.48 10.23 -14.41
N LEU A 260 4.55 9.10 -13.72
CA LEU A 260 5.69 8.78 -12.85
C LEU A 260 6.94 8.39 -13.64
N MET A 261 6.81 7.77 -14.82
CA MET A 261 7.92 7.57 -15.75
C MET A 261 8.55 8.90 -16.16
N HIS A 262 7.75 9.95 -16.39
CA HIS A 262 8.28 11.27 -16.75
C HIS A 262 8.79 12.11 -15.57
N THR A 263 8.40 11.76 -14.35
CA THR A 263 8.73 12.55 -13.15
C THR A 263 9.91 11.96 -12.38
N ILE A 264 9.96 10.63 -12.29
CA ILE A 264 10.92 9.88 -11.48
C ILE A 264 11.89 9.08 -12.37
N ASP A 265 11.43 8.63 -13.56
CA ASP A 265 12.16 7.72 -14.47
C ASP A 265 12.62 6.43 -13.75
N PRO A 266 11.69 5.67 -13.14
CA PRO A 266 12.03 4.53 -12.29
C PRO A 266 12.39 3.29 -13.12
N ASP A 267 13.21 2.40 -12.54
CA ASP A 267 13.48 1.07 -13.12
C ASP A 267 12.23 0.19 -13.15
N LEU A 268 11.34 0.36 -12.16
CA LEU A 268 10.20 -0.53 -11.96
C LEU A 268 8.96 0.24 -11.45
N ILE A 269 7.80 -0.06 -12.04
CA ILE A 269 6.49 0.31 -11.50
C ILE A 269 5.78 -0.95 -11.06
N LEU A 270 5.35 -0.99 -9.80
CA LEU A 270 4.57 -2.07 -9.22
C LEU A 270 3.11 -1.66 -9.00
N PHE A 271 2.22 -2.57 -9.27
CA PHE A 271 0.84 -2.50 -8.82
C PHE A 271 0.59 -3.58 -7.76
N GLY A 272 0.13 -3.17 -6.58
CA GLY A 272 -0.21 -4.05 -5.47
C GLY A 272 -1.64 -3.81 -4.97
N GLY A 273 -2.02 -4.46 -3.85
CA GLY A 273 -3.35 -4.34 -3.26
C GLY A 273 -4.39 -5.29 -3.87
N GLY A 274 -5.64 -5.19 -3.42
CA GLY A 274 -6.66 -6.19 -3.75
C GLY A 274 -7.05 -6.29 -5.22
N MET A 275 -6.87 -5.23 -6.02
CA MET A 275 -7.25 -5.22 -7.43
C MET A 275 -6.32 -6.03 -8.33
N ILE A 276 -5.11 -6.40 -7.88
CA ILE A 276 -4.20 -7.26 -8.68
C ILE A 276 -4.73 -8.69 -8.84
N ALA A 277 -5.74 -9.08 -8.05
CA ALA A 277 -6.45 -10.36 -8.22
C ALA A 277 -7.10 -10.51 -9.60
N ALA A 278 -7.32 -9.41 -10.35
CA ALA A 278 -7.72 -9.41 -11.76
C ALA A 278 -6.69 -10.06 -12.72
N GLY A 279 -5.48 -10.34 -12.23
CA GLY A 279 -4.51 -11.21 -12.91
C GLY A 279 -3.81 -10.60 -14.11
N ALA A 280 -3.13 -11.46 -14.87
CA ALA A 280 -2.22 -11.05 -15.94
C ALA A 280 -2.90 -10.21 -17.04
N LYS A 281 -4.14 -10.51 -17.40
CA LYS A 281 -4.87 -9.75 -18.43
C LYS A 281 -5.01 -8.28 -18.09
N PHE A 282 -5.27 -7.97 -16.80
CA PHE A 282 -5.37 -6.60 -16.33
C PHE A 282 -4.02 -5.87 -16.38
N LEU A 283 -2.94 -6.54 -15.98
CA LEU A 283 -1.59 -6.00 -16.09
C LEU A 283 -1.20 -5.75 -17.55
N ASP A 284 -1.50 -6.68 -18.44
CA ASP A 284 -1.20 -6.53 -19.87
C ASP A 284 -2.01 -5.40 -20.51
N ALA A 285 -3.26 -5.19 -20.07
CA ALA A 285 -4.05 -4.04 -20.48
C ALA A 285 -3.37 -2.73 -20.04
N ILE A 286 -2.91 -2.62 -18.79
CA ILE A 286 -2.17 -1.45 -18.31
C ILE A 286 -0.93 -1.21 -19.17
N ARG A 287 -0.10 -2.24 -19.38
CA ARG A 287 1.11 -2.18 -20.22
C ARG A 287 0.83 -1.71 -21.64
N SER A 288 -0.28 -2.17 -22.24
CA SER A 288 -0.65 -1.84 -23.61
C SER A 288 -0.95 -0.35 -23.83
N TYR A 289 -1.39 0.35 -22.78
CA TYR A 289 -1.70 1.77 -22.82
C TYR A 289 -0.49 2.68 -22.60
N ILE A 290 0.54 2.23 -21.88
CA ILE A 290 1.72 3.04 -21.52
C ILE A 290 2.39 3.70 -22.74
N PRO A 291 2.64 3.00 -23.87
CA PRO A 291 3.27 3.63 -25.04
C PRO A 291 2.49 4.77 -25.70
N ARG A 292 1.22 4.94 -25.32
CA ARG A 292 0.39 6.05 -25.81
C ARG A 292 0.62 7.34 -25.02
N TYR A 293 1.21 7.23 -23.81
CA TYR A 293 1.31 8.31 -22.84
C TYR A 293 2.74 8.61 -22.41
N ALA A 294 3.64 7.62 -22.45
CA ALA A 294 5.04 7.77 -22.06
C ALA A 294 5.97 7.94 -23.27
N PHE A 295 7.09 8.61 -23.06
CA PHE A 295 8.16 8.66 -24.05
C PHE A 295 8.68 7.26 -24.39
N PRO A 296 9.19 7.05 -25.63
CA PRO A 296 9.54 5.70 -26.08
C PRO A 296 10.59 4.97 -25.24
N ILE A 297 11.55 5.70 -24.65
CA ILE A 297 12.60 5.10 -23.82
C ILE A 297 12.01 4.59 -22.49
N PRO A 298 11.40 5.43 -21.62
CA PRO A 298 10.82 4.93 -20.39
C PRO A 298 9.70 3.92 -20.63
N ALA A 299 8.87 4.07 -21.68
CA ALA A 299 7.84 3.10 -22.01
C ALA A 299 8.39 1.68 -22.33
N ARG A 300 9.63 1.58 -22.83
CA ARG A 300 10.27 0.32 -23.17
C ARG A 300 11.14 -0.23 -22.05
N GLU A 301 11.84 0.63 -21.32
CA GLU A 301 12.88 0.22 -20.36
C GLU A 301 12.33 0.05 -18.94
N THR A 302 11.30 0.83 -18.53
CA THR A 302 10.68 0.68 -17.20
C THR A 302 9.89 -0.61 -17.15
N ARG A 303 10.25 -1.49 -16.23
CA ARG A 303 9.46 -2.70 -15.94
C ARG A 303 8.14 -2.32 -15.30
N VAL A 304 7.06 -3.03 -15.63
CA VAL A 304 5.73 -2.84 -15.02
C VAL A 304 5.21 -4.20 -14.59
N GLU A 305 5.04 -4.40 -13.28
CA GLU A 305 4.77 -5.72 -12.71
C GLU A 305 3.76 -5.65 -11.57
N PHE A 306 3.25 -6.79 -11.13
CA PHE A 306 2.53 -6.88 -9.87
C PHE A 306 3.50 -7.05 -8.70
N ALA A 307 3.10 -6.52 -7.55
CA ALA A 307 3.77 -6.72 -6.27
C ALA A 307 3.82 -8.22 -5.90
N GLY A 308 4.92 -8.65 -5.31
CA GLY A 308 5.19 -10.06 -5.03
C GLY A 308 4.91 -10.51 -3.60
N LEU A 309 4.93 -9.60 -2.61
CA LEU A 309 4.78 -9.94 -1.19
C LEU A 309 3.31 -10.06 -0.74
N GLY A 310 2.36 -9.67 -1.59
CA GLY A 310 0.94 -9.78 -1.29
C GLY A 310 0.57 -9.04 0.00
N GLU A 311 -0.13 -9.73 0.89
CA GLU A 311 -0.63 -9.17 2.15
C GLU A 311 0.45 -8.95 3.22
N ASP A 312 1.64 -9.50 3.02
CA ASP A 312 2.77 -9.37 3.95
C ASP A 312 3.58 -8.08 3.71
N ALA A 313 3.38 -7.41 2.57
CA ALA A 313 4.18 -6.25 2.16
C ALA A 313 4.22 -5.14 3.22
N GLY A 314 3.08 -4.84 3.87
CA GLY A 314 2.96 -3.77 4.86
C GLY A 314 3.85 -4.01 6.08
N PHE A 315 3.70 -5.17 6.76
CA PHE A 315 4.51 -5.44 7.96
C PHE A 315 5.99 -5.73 7.63
N ILE A 316 6.29 -6.39 6.51
CA ILE A 316 7.68 -6.61 6.06
C ILE A 316 8.36 -5.25 5.81
N GLY A 317 7.66 -4.35 5.13
CA GLY A 317 8.17 -3.02 4.86
C GLY A 317 8.33 -2.17 6.12
N ALA A 318 7.38 -2.23 7.06
CA ALA A 318 7.48 -1.56 8.35
C ALA A 318 8.72 -2.07 9.13
N ALA A 319 8.94 -3.38 9.18
CA ALA A 319 10.16 -3.97 9.75
C ALA A 319 11.43 -3.50 9.02
N GLY A 320 11.37 -3.38 7.69
CA GLY A 320 12.45 -2.84 6.88
C GLY A 320 12.79 -1.38 7.19
N CYS A 321 11.78 -0.54 7.49
CA CYS A 321 12.00 0.83 7.97
C CYS A 321 12.72 0.84 9.32
N ALA A 322 12.34 -0.04 10.25
CA ALA A 322 13.03 -0.20 11.52
C ALA A 322 14.49 -0.65 11.34
N ARG A 323 14.74 -1.56 10.40
CA ARG A 323 16.08 -2.02 10.03
C ARG A 323 16.96 -0.87 9.50
N ILE A 324 16.42 0.02 8.64
CA ILE A 324 17.17 1.21 8.18
C ILE A 324 17.60 2.05 9.39
N ALA A 325 16.64 2.39 10.27
CA ALA A 325 16.90 3.21 11.44
C ALA A 325 17.96 2.58 12.36
N HIS A 326 17.87 1.27 12.59
CA HIS A 326 18.85 0.52 13.36
C HIS A 326 20.26 0.64 12.78
N ARG A 327 20.42 0.45 11.46
CA ARG A 327 21.73 0.55 10.79
C ARG A 327 22.32 1.96 10.83
N VAL A 328 21.49 3.00 10.71
CA VAL A 328 21.92 4.40 10.77
C VAL A 328 22.45 4.72 12.18
N SER A 329 21.78 4.25 13.24
CA SER A 329 22.19 4.47 14.63
C SER A 329 23.56 3.85 14.93
N PHE A 330 23.89 2.71 14.33
CA PHE A 330 25.23 2.10 14.47
C PHE A 330 26.31 2.79 13.65
N SER A 331 25.94 3.42 12.51
CA SER A 331 26.91 4.09 11.65
C SER A 331 27.30 5.48 12.15
N HIS A 332 26.48 6.10 13.01
CA HIS A 332 26.68 7.44 13.56
C HIS A 332 26.19 7.49 15.01
N PRO A 333 26.94 6.91 15.97
CA PRO A 333 26.51 6.82 17.38
C PRO A 333 26.38 8.18 18.09
N ASP A 334 26.89 9.28 17.49
CA ASP A 334 26.96 10.62 18.08
C ASP A 334 26.01 11.66 17.42
N ARG A 335 24.95 11.24 16.71
CA ARG A 335 23.98 12.19 16.14
C ARG A 335 22.59 12.07 16.73
#